data_4034026e680080e929df3be758449d78
#
_entry.id   4034026e680080e929df3be758449d78
#
_cell.length_a   1.000
_cell.length_b   1.000
_cell.length_c   1.000
_cell.angle_alpha   90.00
_cell.angle_beta   90.00
_cell.angle_gamma   90.00
#
_symmetry.space_group_name_H-M   'P 1'
#
loop_
_entity.id
_entity.type
_entity.pdbx_description
1 polymer ?
#
loop_
_entity_poly.entity_id
_entity_poly.type
_entity_poly.pdbx_seq_one_letter_code
_entity_poly.pdbx_strand_id
1 'polypeptide(L)'
;SSLGRVVQKYKPDEVYNLAAQSHVRISFDQPVYTANVVAIGTLNLLESIKLIKPDAKIYQASSSEMFGNSIDSDGFQRETTPMTPVSPYGCSKVFAYNICNNYKNSYDMFISNGILFNHESPRRGTNFVTNKVVKAAVEIKKGLLDVLPMGTLQATRDWGHAKDYVEAMWRILQH
;
A
#
# COMPACT_ATOMS: atom_id res chain seq x y z
N SER A 1 2.35 -10.36 -21.35
CA SER A 1 2.79 -9.18 -20.56
C SER A 1 4.22 -9.37 -20.04
N SER A 2 4.88 -8.29 -19.63
CA SER A 2 6.20 -8.37 -18.97
C SER A 2 6.13 -9.14 -17.66
N LEU A 3 5.07 -8.95 -16.88
CA LEU A 3 4.81 -9.71 -15.65
C LEU A 3 4.68 -11.21 -15.93
N GLY A 4 3.93 -11.62 -16.95
CA GLY A 4 3.82 -13.02 -17.33
C GLY A 4 5.17 -13.67 -17.65
N ARG A 5 6.06 -12.94 -18.36
CA ARG A 5 7.44 -13.44 -18.62
C ARG A 5 8.25 -13.62 -17.34
N VAL A 6 8.13 -12.71 -16.38
CA VAL A 6 8.82 -12.81 -15.09
C VAL A 6 8.29 -14.00 -14.29
N VAL A 7 6.98 -14.12 -14.16
CA VAL A 7 6.34 -15.25 -13.43
C VAL A 7 6.72 -16.58 -14.09
N GLN A 8 6.70 -16.67 -15.42
CA GLN A 8 7.10 -17.89 -16.17
C GLN A 8 8.56 -18.26 -15.93
N LYS A 9 9.43 -17.25 -15.85
CA LYS A 9 10.88 -17.49 -15.68
C LYS A 9 11.21 -17.96 -14.26
N TYR A 10 10.60 -17.36 -13.24
CA TYR A 10 11.00 -17.60 -11.85
C TYR A 10 10.06 -18.54 -11.09
N LYS A 11 8.80 -18.70 -11.54
CA LYS A 11 7.77 -19.55 -10.91
C LYS A 11 7.79 -19.40 -9.38
N PRO A 12 7.61 -18.19 -8.84
CA PRO A 12 7.78 -17.92 -7.42
C PRO A 12 6.74 -18.67 -6.59
N ASP A 13 7.12 -19.18 -5.42
CA ASP A 13 6.21 -19.77 -4.45
C ASP A 13 5.51 -18.70 -3.61
N GLU A 14 6.15 -17.54 -3.40
CA GLU A 14 5.62 -16.40 -2.69
C GLU A 14 5.76 -15.12 -3.51
N VAL A 15 4.71 -14.30 -3.51
CA VAL A 15 4.66 -13.03 -4.23
C VAL A 15 4.20 -11.92 -3.28
N TYR A 16 5.04 -10.92 -3.08
CA TYR A 16 4.72 -9.73 -2.30
C TYR A 16 4.50 -8.55 -3.24
N ASN A 17 3.23 -8.25 -3.54
CA ASN A 17 2.89 -7.12 -4.41
C ASN A 17 2.90 -5.81 -3.62
N LEU A 18 4.02 -5.10 -3.67
CA LEU A 18 4.21 -3.78 -3.09
C LEU A 18 4.20 -2.66 -4.16
N ALA A 19 4.00 -3.02 -5.42
CA ALA A 19 4.06 -2.09 -6.54
C ALA A 19 2.90 -1.08 -6.49
N ALA A 20 3.24 0.19 -6.44
CA ALA A 20 2.26 1.27 -6.45
C ALA A 20 2.91 2.62 -6.81
N GLN A 21 2.12 3.54 -7.38
CA GLN A 21 2.31 4.97 -7.18
C GLN A 21 1.70 5.29 -5.81
N SER A 22 2.51 5.43 -4.75
CA SER A 22 2.04 5.43 -3.36
C SER A 22 1.87 6.82 -2.74
N HIS A 23 2.15 7.89 -3.47
CA HIS A 23 2.01 9.25 -2.95
C HIS A 23 0.60 9.78 -3.23
N VAL A 24 -0.19 9.97 -2.16
CA VAL A 24 -1.60 10.37 -2.26
C VAL A 24 -1.77 11.68 -3.06
N ARG A 25 -0.98 12.70 -2.79
CA ARG A 25 -1.08 13.98 -3.52
C ARG A 25 -0.84 13.80 -5.02
N ILE A 26 0.18 13.04 -5.42
CA ILE A 26 0.48 12.79 -6.84
C ILE A 26 -0.67 12.07 -7.53
N SER A 27 -1.46 11.27 -6.81
CA SER A 27 -2.62 10.59 -7.41
C SER A 27 -3.69 11.55 -7.96
N PHE A 28 -3.81 12.75 -7.39
CA PHE A 28 -4.70 13.78 -7.91
C PHE A 28 -4.17 14.42 -9.19
N ASP A 29 -2.85 14.56 -9.30
CA ASP A 29 -2.19 15.12 -10.47
C ASP A 29 -2.08 14.10 -11.61
N GLN A 30 -1.99 12.79 -11.28
CA GLN A 30 -1.82 11.68 -12.22
C GLN A 30 -2.78 10.51 -11.91
N PRO A 31 -4.11 10.70 -11.96
CA PRO A 31 -5.07 9.67 -11.52
C PRO A 31 -5.06 8.44 -12.44
N VAL A 32 -4.95 8.62 -13.75
CA VAL A 32 -4.92 7.51 -14.72
C VAL A 32 -3.67 6.66 -14.55
N TYR A 33 -2.51 7.28 -14.37
CA TYR A 33 -1.27 6.57 -14.10
C TYR A 33 -1.37 5.77 -12.79
N THR A 34 -1.90 6.40 -11.75
CA THR A 34 -2.09 5.75 -10.44
C THR A 34 -3.01 4.53 -10.55
N ALA A 35 -4.16 4.66 -11.25
CA ALA A 35 -5.09 3.56 -11.47
C ALA A 35 -4.44 2.42 -12.27
N ASN A 36 -3.72 2.74 -13.35
CA ASN A 36 -3.04 1.74 -14.16
C ASN A 36 -1.99 0.96 -13.37
N VAL A 37 -1.19 1.63 -12.54
CA VAL A 37 -0.15 0.96 -11.74
C VAL A 37 -0.77 0.15 -10.60
N VAL A 38 -1.69 0.73 -9.83
CA VAL A 38 -2.20 0.13 -8.60
C VAL A 38 -3.33 -0.86 -8.87
N ALA A 39 -4.35 -0.46 -9.62
CA ALA A 39 -5.54 -1.28 -9.86
C ALA A 39 -5.29 -2.29 -10.99
N ILE A 40 -5.00 -1.81 -12.20
CA ILE A 40 -4.80 -2.67 -13.36
C ILE A 40 -3.51 -3.48 -13.24
N GLY A 41 -2.46 -2.91 -12.65
CA GLY A 41 -1.22 -3.63 -12.37
C GLY A 41 -1.43 -4.85 -11.48
N THR A 42 -2.25 -4.72 -10.42
CA THR A 42 -2.64 -5.85 -9.56
C THR A 42 -3.40 -6.91 -10.35
N LEU A 43 -4.41 -6.51 -11.13
CA LEU A 43 -5.18 -7.45 -11.97
C LEU A 43 -4.27 -8.21 -12.96
N ASN A 44 -3.35 -7.51 -13.62
CA ASN A 44 -2.39 -8.12 -14.54
C ASN A 44 -1.46 -9.14 -13.85
N LEU A 45 -1.07 -8.86 -12.60
CA LEU A 45 -0.27 -9.78 -11.79
C LEU A 45 -1.08 -11.03 -11.45
N LEU A 46 -2.30 -10.88 -10.97
CA LEU A 46 -3.21 -11.98 -10.63
C LEU A 46 -3.47 -12.88 -11.84
N GLU A 47 -3.78 -12.32 -13.00
CA GLU A 47 -3.96 -13.08 -14.24
C GLU A 47 -2.68 -13.86 -14.62
N SER A 48 -1.51 -13.22 -14.49
CA SER A 48 -0.25 -13.87 -14.79
C SER A 48 0.02 -15.05 -13.85
N ILE A 49 -0.24 -14.89 -12.55
CA ILE A 49 -0.02 -15.94 -11.55
C ILE A 49 -1.05 -17.07 -11.75
N LYS A 50 -2.32 -16.72 -11.90
CA LYS A 50 -3.41 -17.71 -12.14
C LYS A 50 -3.08 -18.66 -13.30
N LEU A 51 -2.53 -18.11 -14.40
CA LEU A 51 -2.21 -18.90 -15.61
C LEU A 51 -0.92 -19.72 -15.49
N ILE A 52 0.05 -19.28 -14.69
CA ILE A 52 1.41 -19.83 -14.74
C ILE A 52 1.80 -20.58 -13.46
N LYS A 53 1.40 -20.07 -12.31
CA LYS A 53 1.75 -20.58 -10.98
C LYS A 53 0.59 -20.37 -10.00
N PRO A 54 -0.58 -21.01 -10.21
CA PRO A 54 -1.80 -20.75 -9.44
C PRO A 54 -1.68 -21.12 -7.94
N ASP A 55 -0.72 -21.95 -7.58
CA ASP A 55 -0.40 -22.37 -6.21
C ASP A 55 0.54 -21.39 -5.46
N ALA A 56 0.98 -20.31 -6.10
CA ALA A 56 1.77 -19.28 -5.43
C ALA A 56 0.96 -18.55 -4.36
N LYS A 57 1.57 -18.31 -3.20
CA LYS A 57 0.99 -17.48 -2.14
C LYS A 57 1.22 -16.00 -2.45
N ILE A 58 0.16 -15.21 -2.37
CA ILE A 58 0.21 -13.79 -2.75
C ILE A 58 -0.12 -12.91 -1.54
N TYR A 59 0.79 -12.00 -1.21
CA TYR A 59 0.53 -10.87 -0.33
C TYR A 59 0.25 -9.62 -1.16
N GLN A 60 -0.93 -9.02 -1.02
CA GLN A 60 -1.28 -7.74 -1.61
C GLN A 60 -1.17 -6.63 -0.58
N ALA A 61 -0.29 -5.66 -0.83
CA ALA A 61 -0.21 -4.45 -0.01
C ALA A 61 -1.44 -3.57 -0.26
N SER A 62 -2.34 -3.59 0.70
CA SER A 62 -3.48 -2.68 0.79
C SER A 62 -3.12 -1.45 1.64
N SER A 63 -4.05 -0.57 1.93
CA SER A 63 -3.75 0.71 2.56
C SER A 63 -4.90 1.20 3.44
N SER A 64 -4.61 1.86 4.55
CA SER A 64 -5.59 2.59 5.36
C SER A 64 -6.28 3.72 4.58
N GLU A 65 -5.69 4.21 3.49
CA GLU A 65 -6.33 5.19 2.60
C GLU A 65 -7.61 4.66 1.92
N MET A 66 -7.85 3.34 1.95
CA MET A 66 -9.10 2.74 1.50
C MET A 66 -10.29 3.16 2.36
N PHE A 67 -10.08 3.39 3.65
CA PHE A 67 -11.13 3.82 4.57
C PHE A 67 -11.56 5.28 4.34
N GLY A 68 -10.68 6.12 3.77
CA GLY A 68 -10.92 7.56 3.65
C GLY A 68 -11.17 8.19 5.02
N ASN A 69 -12.35 8.76 5.20
CA ASN A 69 -12.77 9.36 6.48
C ASN A 69 -13.62 8.42 7.35
N SER A 70 -13.84 7.17 6.91
CA SER A 70 -14.62 6.22 7.69
C SER A 70 -13.84 5.77 8.91
N ILE A 71 -14.52 5.79 10.06
CA ILE A 71 -14.00 5.35 11.36
C ILE A 71 -15.16 4.74 12.14
N ASP A 72 -14.90 3.71 12.93
CA ASP A 72 -15.92 3.10 13.78
C ASP A 72 -16.27 4.02 14.95
N SER A 73 -17.39 3.77 15.62
CA SER A 73 -17.90 4.63 16.70
C SER A 73 -16.94 4.76 17.90
N ASP A 74 -16.01 3.82 18.04
CA ASP A 74 -14.98 3.84 19.09
C ASP A 74 -13.66 4.50 18.66
N GLY A 75 -13.62 5.07 17.43
CA GLY A 75 -12.45 5.82 16.93
C GLY A 75 -11.39 4.96 16.24
N PHE A 76 -11.66 3.68 15.98
CA PHE A 76 -10.73 2.77 15.28
C PHE A 76 -11.16 2.45 13.86
N GLN A 77 -10.23 1.94 13.06
CA GLN A 77 -10.47 1.37 11.74
C GLN A 77 -10.09 -0.11 11.77
N ARG A 78 -10.96 -0.97 11.23
CA ARG A 78 -10.85 -2.42 11.21
C ARG A 78 -11.16 -2.97 9.83
N GLU A 79 -10.99 -4.27 9.64
CA GLU A 79 -11.34 -4.95 8.38
C GLU A 79 -12.84 -4.82 8.03
N THR A 80 -13.68 -4.56 9.03
CA THR A 80 -15.13 -4.36 8.88
C THR A 80 -15.54 -2.90 8.67
N THR A 81 -14.62 -1.95 8.88
CA THR A 81 -14.90 -0.52 8.66
C THR A 81 -15.19 -0.26 7.18
N PRO A 82 -16.23 0.51 6.83
CA PRO A 82 -16.56 0.81 5.45
C PRO A 82 -15.42 1.46 4.69
N MET A 83 -15.15 0.99 3.48
CA MET A 83 -14.14 1.56 2.59
C MET A 83 -14.75 2.68 1.75
N THR A 84 -14.50 3.93 2.13
CA THR A 84 -15.00 5.14 1.46
C THR A 84 -13.83 6.05 1.06
N PRO A 85 -12.99 5.63 0.09
CA PRO A 85 -11.78 6.35 -0.25
C PRO A 85 -12.06 7.76 -0.76
N VAL A 86 -11.18 8.70 -0.41
CA VAL A 86 -11.30 10.12 -0.77
C VAL A 86 -10.16 10.59 -1.71
N SER A 87 -9.42 9.66 -2.27
CA SER A 87 -8.35 9.95 -3.23
C SER A 87 -8.31 8.93 -4.38
N PRO A 88 -7.80 9.29 -5.58
CA PRO A 88 -7.60 8.33 -6.67
C PRO A 88 -6.72 7.15 -6.27
N TYR A 89 -5.71 7.37 -5.41
CA TYR A 89 -4.89 6.31 -4.82
C TYR A 89 -5.74 5.36 -3.96
N GLY A 90 -6.53 5.90 -3.03
CA GLY A 90 -7.42 5.10 -2.19
C GLY A 90 -8.43 4.29 -3.02
N CYS A 91 -9.07 4.91 -4.03
CA CYS A 91 -9.96 4.20 -4.96
C CYS A 91 -9.26 3.05 -5.68
N SER A 92 -8.03 3.28 -6.14
CA SER A 92 -7.23 2.23 -6.82
C SER A 92 -6.86 1.09 -5.87
N LYS A 93 -6.59 1.38 -4.60
CA LYS A 93 -6.33 0.37 -3.56
C LYS A 93 -7.59 -0.42 -3.20
N VAL A 94 -8.78 0.21 -3.15
CA VAL A 94 -10.06 -0.50 -2.95
C VAL A 94 -10.33 -1.45 -4.11
N PHE A 95 -10.09 -1.04 -5.36
CA PHE A 95 -10.18 -1.95 -6.49
C PHE A 95 -9.24 -3.15 -6.32
N ALA A 96 -7.95 -2.90 -6.03
CA ALA A 96 -6.96 -3.95 -5.84
C ALA A 96 -7.33 -4.92 -4.71
N TYR A 97 -7.82 -4.41 -3.59
CA TYR A 97 -8.31 -5.20 -2.46
C TYR A 97 -9.47 -6.13 -2.86
N ASN A 98 -10.48 -5.57 -3.52
CA ASN A 98 -11.67 -6.33 -3.91
C ASN A 98 -11.38 -7.35 -5.00
N ILE A 99 -10.54 -7.03 -5.98
CA ILE A 99 -10.18 -7.99 -7.04
C ILE A 99 -9.35 -9.15 -6.47
N CYS A 100 -8.49 -8.91 -5.49
CA CYS A 100 -7.78 -9.94 -4.76
C CYS A 100 -8.74 -10.89 -4.04
N ASN A 101 -9.74 -10.36 -3.32
CA ASN A 101 -10.78 -11.17 -2.66
C ASN A 101 -11.61 -11.95 -3.67
N ASN A 102 -11.94 -11.35 -4.82
CA ASN A 102 -12.65 -12.04 -5.89
C ASN A 102 -11.84 -13.22 -6.42
N TYR A 103 -10.55 -13.03 -6.72
CA TYR A 103 -9.69 -14.11 -7.22
C TYR A 103 -9.47 -15.22 -6.19
N LYS A 104 -9.31 -14.87 -4.92
CA LYS A 104 -9.26 -15.84 -3.82
C LYS A 104 -10.50 -16.73 -3.82
N ASN A 105 -11.69 -16.13 -3.89
CA ASN A 105 -12.94 -16.87 -3.77
C ASN A 105 -13.35 -17.61 -5.06
N SER A 106 -13.03 -17.03 -6.23
CA SER A 106 -13.49 -17.59 -7.52
C SER A 106 -12.53 -18.62 -8.11
N TYR A 107 -11.25 -18.55 -7.78
CA TYR A 107 -10.20 -19.39 -8.36
C TYR A 107 -9.39 -20.19 -7.33
N ASP A 108 -9.82 -20.17 -6.06
CA ASP A 108 -9.15 -20.89 -4.95
C ASP A 108 -7.64 -20.53 -4.83
N MET A 109 -7.30 -19.29 -5.11
CA MET A 109 -5.92 -18.81 -5.00
C MET A 109 -5.62 -18.38 -3.58
N PHE A 110 -4.41 -18.67 -3.09
CA PHE A 110 -3.96 -18.16 -1.79
C PHE A 110 -3.58 -16.68 -1.91
N ILE A 111 -4.49 -15.80 -1.49
CA ILE A 111 -4.25 -14.35 -1.53
C ILE A 111 -4.61 -13.75 -0.18
N SER A 112 -3.69 -12.99 0.39
CA SER A 112 -3.88 -12.24 1.63
C SER A 112 -3.71 -10.75 1.38
N ASN A 113 -4.69 -9.94 1.81
CA ASN A 113 -4.62 -8.49 1.79
C ASN A 113 -4.10 -7.98 3.14
N GLY A 114 -2.97 -7.28 3.17
CA GLY A 114 -2.49 -6.60 4.37
C GLY A 114 -2.87 -5.13 4.34
N ILE A 115 -3.74 -4.68 5.24
CA ILE A 115 -4.14 -3.28 5.34
C ILE A 115 -3.07 -2.52 6.11
N LEU A 116 -2.22 -1.81 5.36
CA LEU A 116 -1.08 -1.10 5.92
C LEU A 116 -1.47 0.33 6.32
N PHE A 117 -1.16 0.67 7.57
CA PHE A 117 -1.14 2.04 8.06
C PHE A 117 0.24 2.67 7.77
N ASN A 118 0.58 3.80 8.38
CA ASN A 118 1.86 4.45 8.13
C ASN A 118 3.01 3.62 8.72
N HIS A 119 3.94 3.23 7.89
CA HIS A 119 5.11 2.46 8.29
C HIS A 119 6.38 3.19 7.87
N GLU A 120 7.24 3.45 8.82
CA GLU A 120 8.33 4.40 8.71
C GLU A 120 9.67 3.74 8.99
N SER A 121 10.73 4.32 8.44
CA SER A 121 12.11 3.91 8.70
C SER A 121 13.08 5.00 8.22
N PRO A 122 14.40 4.88 8.51
CA PRO A 122 15.41 5.76 7.91
C PRO A 122 15.43 5.75 6.38
N ARG A 123 14.82 4.74 5.75
CA ARG A 123 14.72 4.61 4.28
C ARG A 123 13.46 5.25 3.69
N ARG A 124 12.59 5.84 4.53
CA ARG A 124 11.38 6.51 4.05
C ARG A 124 11.74 7.68 3.14
N GLY A 125 11.02 7.86 2.05
CA GLY A 125 11.25 8.98 1.12
C GLY A 125 11.11 10.34 1.81
N THR A 126 11.91 11.31 1.40
CA THR A 126 11.99 12.66 2.01
C THR A 126 10.73 13.50 1.83
N ASN A 127 9.87 13.11 0.91
CA ASN A 127 8.54 13.73 0.67
C ASN A 127 7.47 13.26 1.65
N PHE A 128 7.75 12.24 2.49
CA PHE A 128 6.83 11.78 3.53
C PHE A 128 7.10 12.50 4.86
N VAL A 129 6.02 12.72 5.63
CA VAL A 129 6.02 13.63 6.76
C VAL A 129 7.10 13.35 7.80
N THR A 130 7.33 12.10 8.18
CA THR A 130 8.31 11.73 9.21
C THR A 130 9.73 12.09 8.80
N ASN A 131 10.16 11.66 7.61
CA ASN A 131 11.51 11.99 7.11
C ASN A 131 11.64 13.49 6.81
N LYS A 132 10.59 14.13 6.27
CA LYS A 132 10.53 15.58 6.06
C LYS A 132 10.77 16.34 7.37
N VAL A 133 10.10 15.94 8.46
CA VAL A 133 10.23 16.59 9.77
C VAL A 133 11.63 16.39 10.36
N VAL A 134 12.14 15.16 10.35
CA VAL A 134 13.48 14.85 10.89
C VAL A 134 14.57 15.62 10.14
N LYS A 135 14.49 15.63 8.81
CA LYS A 135 15.45 16.37 7.99
C LYS A 135 15.39 17.87 8.26
N ALA A 136 14.20 18.45 8.28
CA ALA A 136 14.02 19.88 8.54
C ALA A 136 14.49 20.28 9.94
N ALA A 137 14.23 19.46 10.96
CA ALA A 137 14.72 19.72 12.32
C ALA A 137 16.26 19.81 12.38
N VAL A 138 16.96 18.94 11.65
CA VAL A 138 18.43 18.98 11.55
C VAL A 138 18.89 20.23 10.78
N GLU A 139 18.22 20.59 9.68
CA GLU A 139 18.55 21.77 8.88
C GLU A 139 18.30 23.07 9.66
N ILE A 140 17.21 23.17 10.42
CA ILE A 140 16.91 24.31 11.29
C ILE A 140 18.01 24.43 12.38
N LYS A 141 18.38 23.33 13.03
CA LYS A 141 19.45 23.34 14.04
C LYS A 141 20.79 23.79 13.49
N LYS A 142 21.05 23.55 12.20
CA LYS A 142 22.27 23.99 11.51
C LYS A 142 22.18 25.41 10.93
N GLY A 143 21.07 26.10 11.08
CA GLY A 143 20.84 27.41 10.48
C GLY A 143 20.70 27.39 8.94
N LEU A 144 20.37 26.23 8.37
CA LEU A 144 20.18 26.05 6.92
C LEU A 144 18.72 26.22 6.49
N LEU A 145 17.80 26.22 7.44
CA LEU A 145 16.36 26.39 7.24
C LEU A 145 15.81 27.15 8.46
N ASP A 146 14.95 28.11 8.24
CA ASP A 146 14.34 28.89 9.33
C ASP A 146 13.04 28.25 9.84
N VAL A 147 12.22 27.70 8.92
CA VAL A 147 10.89 27.16 9.23
C VAL A 147 10.54 26.00 8.32
N LEU A 148 9.86 24.98 8.87
CA LEU A 148 9.30 23.89 8.10
C LEU A 148 7.83 24.19 7.77
N PRO A 149 7.46 24.41 6.49
CA PRO A 149 6.06 24.53 6.11
C PRO A 149 5.38 23.16 6.20
N MET A 150 4.32 23.09 7.01
CA MET A 150 3.49 21.91 7.21
C MET A 150 2.06 22.18 6.71
N GLY A 151 1.33 21.10 6.40
CA GLY A 151 -0.12 21.16 6.22
C GLY A 151 -0.85 21.24 7.57
N THR A 152 -1.96 20.50 7.69
CA THR A 152 -2.68 20.44 8.97
C THR A 152 -1.86 19.71 10.05
N LEU A 153 -1.83 20.27 11.25
CA LEU A 153 -1.18 19.64 12.42
C LEU A 153 -2.14 18.77 13.24
N GLN A 154 -3.44 18.81 12.95
CA GLN A 154 -4.48 18.07 13.68
C GLN A 154 -4.72 16.65 13.12
N ALA A 155 -4.06 16.30 12.02
CA ALA A 155 -4.23 14.97 11.43
C ALA A 155 -3.65 13.88 12.34
N THR A 156 -4.49 12.93 12.74
CA THR A 156 -4.07 11.73 13.47
C THR A 156 -3.63 10.64 12.49
N ARG A 157 -2.55 9.93 12.81
CA ARG A 157 -2.03 8.81 12.04
C ARG A 157 -1.55 7.71 12.98
N ASP A 158 -1.67 6.48 12.53
CA ASP A 158 -1.04 5.33 13.17
C ASP A 158 0.31 5.06 12.50
N TRP A 159 1.40 5.11 13.26
CA TRP A 159 2.76 4.91 12.77
C TRP A 159 3.42 3.70 13.42
N GLY A 160 3.93 2.80 12.60
CA GLY A 160 4.75 1.69 13.02
C GLY A 160 6.12 1.68 12.33
N HIS A 161 7.00 0.80 12.76
CA HIS A 161 8.29 0.62 12.10
C HIS A 161 8.19 -0.38 10.95
N ALA A 162 8.79 -0.07 9.80
CA ALA A 162 8.71 -0.90 8.60
C ALA A 162 9.20 -2.34 8.78
N LYS A 163 10.12 -2.60 9.72
CA LYS A 163 10.58 -3.97 10.03
C LYS A 163 9.46 -4.85 10.58
N ASP A 164 8.62 -4.29 11.46
CA ASP A 164 7.50 -5.04 12.05
C ASP A 164 6.46 -5.38 10.99
N TYR A 165 6.19 -4.43 10.08
CA TYR A 165 5.29 -4.67 8.95
C TYR A 165 5.82 -5.73 7.99
N VAL A 166 7.11 -5.72 7.66
CA VAL A 166 7.71 -6.73 6.77
C VAL A 166 7.67 -8.12 7.40
N GLU A 167 7.92 -8.22 8.70
CA GLU A 167 7.79 -9.49 9.42
C GLU A 167 6.34 -9.97 9.43
N ALA A 168 5.37 -9.08 9.65
CA ALA A 168 3.95 -9.41 9.58
C ALA A 168 3.54 -9.88 8.18
N MET A 169 4.02 -9.22 7.11
CA MET A 169 3.78 -9.65 5.72
C MET A 169 4.22 -11.09 5.49
N TRP A 170 5.43 -11.43 5.94
CA TRP A 170 5.96 -12.78 5.80
C TRP A 170 5.13 -13.77 6.60
N ARG A 171 4.85 -13.49 7.87
CA ARG A 171 4.05 -14.36 8.75
C ARG A 171 2.66 -14.65 8.18
N ILE A 172 2.00 -13.65 7.60
CA ILE A 172 0.68 -13.80 6.96
C ILE A 172 0.70 -14.85 5.85
N LEU A 173 1.78 -14.98 5.09
CA LEU A 173 1.90 -16.00 4.04
C LEU A 173 2.32 -17.38 4.56
N GLN A 174 2.73 -17.51 5.83
CA GLN A 174 3.12 -18.79 6.42
C GLN A 174 1.94 -19.55 7.04
N HIS A 175 0.81 -18.89 7.25
CA HIS A 175 -0.41 -19.43 7.83
C HIS A 175 -1.54 -19.45 6.81
#